data_8225db737a32c5f4c9978bcf24b0c253
#
_entry.id   8225db737a32c5f4c9978bcf24b0c253
#
_cell.length_a   1.000
_cell.length_b   1.000
_cell.length_c   1.000
_cell.angle_alpha   90.00
_cell.angle_beta   90.00
_cell.angle_gamma   90.00
#
_symmetry.space_group_name_H-M   'P 1'
#
loop_
_entity.id
_entity.type
_entity.pdbx_description
1 polymer ?
#
loop_
_entity_poly.entity_id
_entity_poly.type
_entity_poly.pdbx_seq_one_letter_code
_entity_poly.pdbx_strand_id
1 'polypeptide(L)'
;MKRPLLVALALVGLLSAIPLTHAGAATQTTSNVTLISDPLAPPPGTSTLTRTDSGISFSLQTSELESGHAVTVWWMVVNPDGGVAVLYAAGHVIDDSGTAEFGGYLQVGDSDGYAMGTDTSLEDALGATVFLVVRDHGPAKPGMVEQQIHTFGVCNPSTLPGEPLSCTDLQMSMHTVAG
;
A
#
# COMPACT_ATOMS: atom_id res chain seq x y z
N MET A 1 44.88 -66.42 21.20
CA MET A 1 44.30 -65.82 19.98
C MET A 1 42.94 -65.24 20.31
N LYS A 2 42.85 -63.88 20.45
CA LYS A 2 41.60 -63.18 20.78
C LYS A 2 41.11 -62.51 19.51
N ARG A 3 39.90 -62.83 19.03
CA ARG A 3 39.23 -62.18 17.85
C ARG A 3 38.53 -60.93 18.33
N PRO A 4 38.65 -59.79 17.65
CA PRO A 4 37.85 -58.62 17.94
C PRO A 4 36.46 -58.70 17.25
N LEU A 5 35.43 -58.37 18.02
CA LEU A 5 34.04 -58.25 17.59
C LEU A 5 33.85 -56.88 16.97
N LEU A 6 33.54 -56.82 15.66
CA LEU A 6 33.17 -55.60 14.96
C LEU A 6 31.67 -55.33 15.17
N VAL A 7 31.35 -54.28 15.91
CA VAL A 7 30.00 -53.76 16.03
C VAL A 7 29.75 -52.75 14.90
N ALA A 8 28.90 -53.09 13.93
CA ALA A 8 28.46 -52.20 12.90
C ALA A 8 27.28 -51.33 13.42
N LEU A 9 27.54 -50.04 13.60
CA LEU A 9 26.51 -49.06 13.95
C LEU A 9 25.78 -48.61 12.67
N ALA A 10 24.52 -49.05 12.50
CA ALA A 10 23.66 -48.58 11.41
C ALA A 10 23.03 -47.23 11.82
N LEU A 11 23.47 -46.16 11.16
CA LEU A 11 22.87 -44.84 11.26
C LEU A 11 21.61 -44.80 10.37
N VAL A 12 20.42 -44.92 11.00
CA VAL A 12 19.13 -44.66 10.32
C VAL A 12 18.91 -43.17 10.23
N GLY A 13 19.18 -42.58 9.08
CA GLY A 13 18.85 -41.19 8.81
C GLY A 13 17.34 -41.01 8.63
N LEU A 14 16.68 -40.38 9.60
CA LEU A 14 15.33 -39.84 9.42
C LEU A 14 15.40 -38.63 8.45
N LEU A 15 15.04 -38.84 7.20
CA LEU A 15 14.71 -37.73 6.31
C LEU A 15 13.34 -37.18 6.75
N SER A 16 13.34 -36.08 7.50
CA SER A 16 12.14 -35.29 7.75
C SER A 16 11.77 -34.59 6.43
N ALA A 17 10.71 -35.02 5.77
CA ALA A 17 10.13 -34.30 4.64
C ALA A 17 9.56 -32.97 5.18
N ILE A 18 10.24 -31.87 4.89
CA ILE A 18 9.72 -30.52 5.11
C ILE A 18 8.59 -30.33 4.10
N PRO A 19 7.34 -30.05 4.51
CA PRO A 19 6.29 -29.74 3.55
C PRO A 19 6.67 -28.45 2.82
N LEU A 20 6.84 -28.53 1.50
CA LEU A 20 6.91 -27.36 0.63
C LEU A 20 5.54 -26.68 0.68
N THR A 21 5.41 -25.63 1.48
CA THR A 21 4.26 -24.74 1.40
C THR A 21 4.34 -24.06 0.03
N HIS A 22 3.41 -24.36 -0.86
CA HIS A 22 3.24 -23.66 -2.10
C HIS A 22 2.80 -22.25 -1.74
N ALA A 23 3.72 -21.27 -1.82
CA ALA A 23 3.33 -19.87 -1.84
C ALA A 23 2.45 -19.70 -3.09
N GLY A 24 1.22 -19.22 -2.94
CA GLY A 24 0.33 -18.90 -4.05
C GLY A 24 1.06 -17.97 -5.03
N ALA A 25 0.81 -18.16 -6.32
CA ALA A 25 1.45 -17.32 -7.34
C ALA A 25 1.01 -15.86 -7.15
N ALA A 26 1.98 -14.94 -7.05
CA ALA A 26 1.69 -13.52 -7.00
C ALA A 26 1.02 -13.08 -8.29
N THR A 27 -0.06 -12.30 -8.19
CA THR A 27 -0.73 -11.67 -9.34
C THR A 27 -0.41 -10.20 -9.39
N GLN A 28 -0.25 -9.66 -10.60
CA GLN A 28 0.09 -8.26 -10.80
C GLN A 28 -0.88 -7.61 -11.76
N THR A 29 -1.29 -6.39 -11.45
CA THR A 29 -2.11 -5.52 -12.30
C THR A 29 -1.45 -4.16 -12.45
N THR A 30 -1.56 -3.56 -13.65
CA THR A 30 -1.11 -2.19 -13.92
C THR A 30 -2.32 -1.35 -14.27
N SER A 31 -2.37 -0.13 -13.77
CA SER A 31 -3.45 0.83 -14.00
C SER A 31 -2.87 2.22 -14.26
N ASN A 32 -3.58 3.01 -15.08
CA ASN A 32 -3.28 4.43 -15.20
C ASN A 32 -3.66 5.16 -13.89
N VAL A 33 -2.87 6.15 -13.54
CA VAL A 33 -3.24 7.18 -12.57
C VAL A 33 -4.03 8.23 -13.33
N THR A 34 -5.23 8.59 -12.88
CA THR A 34 -6.11 9.55 -13.54
C THR A 34 -6.36 10.76 -12.63
N LEU A 35 -6.53 11.94 -13.22
CA LEU A 35 -6.96 13.13 -12.49
C LEU A 35 -8.41 12.96 -12.05
N ILE A 36 -8.70 13.24 -10.79
CA ILE A 36 -10.09 13.17 -10.26
C ILE A 36 -10.93 14.32 -10.83
N SER A 37 -10.31 15.49 -11.03
CA SER A 37 -10.97 16.68 -11.60
C SER A 37 -11.27 16.57 -13.11
N ASP A 38 -10.47 15.78 -13.85
CA ASP A 38 -10.64 15.53 -15.28
C ASP A 38 -10.21 14.11 -15.66
N PRO A 39 -11.09 13.10 -15.47
CA PRO A 39 -10.76 11.70 -15.74
C PRO A 39 -10.50 11.39 -17.23
N LEU A 40 -10.77 12.32 -18.13
CA LEU A 40 -10.54 12.17 -19.57
C LEU A 40 -9.21 12.79 -20.02
N ALA A 41 -8.53 13.53 -19.16
CA ALA A 41 -7.19 14.04 -19.42
C ALA A 41 -6.18 12.90 -19.63
N PRO A 42 -5.06 13.15 -20.33
CA PRO A 42 -3.96 12.20 -20.38
C PRO A 42 -3.52 11.79 -18.97
N PRO A 43 -3.29 10.49 -18.70
CA PRO A 43 -2.90 10.04 -17.36
C PRO A 43 -1.57 10.67 -16.93
N PRO A 44 -1.48 11.31 -15.74
CA PRO A 44 -0.23 11.85 -15.23
C PRO A 44 0.77 10.77 -14.79
N GLY A 45 0.35 9.51 -14.74
CA GLY A 45 1.21 8.43 -14.26
C GLY A 45 0.61 7.04 -14.40
N THR A 46 1.31 6.10 -13.78
CA THR A 46 0.92 4.68 -13.73
C THR A 46 1.15 4.10 -12.36
N SER A 47 0.39 3.07 -12.02
CA SER A 47 0.61 2.26 -10.82
C SER A 47 0.60 0.78 -11.14
N THR A 48 1.33 0.02 -10.35
CA THR A 48 1.36 -1.44 -10.39
C THR A 48 1.01 -1.96 -9.00
N LEU A 49 0.08 -2.91 -8.94
CA LEU A 49 -0.31 -3.61 -7.72
C LEU A 49 0.05 -5.08 -7.83
N THR A 50 0.77 -5.61 -6.86
CA THR A 50 1.09 -7.02 -6.71
C THR A 50 0.31 -7.58 -5.53
N ARG A 51 -0.37 -8.72 -5.72
CA ARG A 51 -1.19 -9.42 -4.73
C ARG A 51 -0.58 -10.77 -4.41
N THR A 52 -0.59 -11.12 -3.15
CA THR A 52 -0.26 -12.45 -2.61
C THR A 52 -1.32 -12.84 -1.58
N ASP A 53 -1.35 -14.08 -1.14
CA ASP A 53 -2.25 -14.54 -0.06
C ASP A 53 -2.05 -13.73 1.24
N SER A 54 -0.85 -13.17 1.46
CA SER A 54 -0.50 -12.47 2.71
C SER A 54 -0.72 -10.97 2.65
N GLY A 55 -0.94 -10.37 1.47
CA GLY A 55 -1.11 -8.92 1.36
C GLY A 55 -0.93 -8.39 -0.05
N ILE A 56 -0.92 -7.07 -0.15
CA ILE A 56 -0.76 -6.31 -1.38
C ILE A 56 0.41 -5.35 -1.28
N SER A 57 1.12 -5.15 -2.40
CA SER A 57 2.13 -4.09 -2.51
C SER A 57 1.90 -3.27 -3.77
N PHE A 58 2.30 -2.00 -3.76
CA PHE A 58 2.21 -1.16 -4.93
C PHE A 58 3.50 -0.40 -5.21
N SER A 59 3.62 0.01 -6.48
CA SER A 59 4.50 1.06 -6.96
C SER A 59 3.66 2.02 -7.79
N LEU A 60 3.75 3.33 -7.52
CA LEU A 60 3.02 4.37 -8.21
C LEU A 60 4.00 5.48 -8.59
N GLN A 61 4.01 5.84 -9.89
CA GLN A 61 4.75 6.98 -10.42
C GLN A 61 3.75 7.96 -10.99
N THR A 62 3.90 9.23 -10.64
CA THR A 62 2.99 10.27 -11.11
C THR A 62 3.67 11.63 -11.23
N SER A 63 3.00 12.54 -11.92
CA SER A 63 3.40 13.94 -12.16
C SER A 63 2.22 14.88 -11.91
N GLU A 64 2.39 16.15 -12.27
CA GLU A 64 1.38 17.21 -12.08
C GLU A 64 1.03 17.45 -10.61
N LEU A 65 2.04 17.28 -9.74
CA LEU A 65 1.95 17.58 -8.32
C LEU A 65 2.58 18.96 -8.05
N GLU A 66 2.05 19.69 -7.07
CA GLU A 66 2.58 21.00 -6.73
C GLU A 66 3.84 20.88 -5.87
N SER A 67 4.93 21.53 -6.33
CA SER A 67 6.21 21.56 -5.63
C SER A 67 6.06 22.20 -4.25
N GLY A 68 6.74 21.62 -3.26
CA GLY A 68 6.69 22.07 -1.87
C GLY A 68 5.44 21.65 -1.09
N HIS A 69 4.49 20.96 -1.74
CA HIS A 69 3.32 20.42 -1.05
C HIS A 69 3.60 19.07 -0.38
N ALA A 70 2.95 18.81 0.74
CA ALA A 70 2.91 17.51 1.38
C ALA A 70 1.83 16.65 0.71
N VAL A 71 2.23 15.54 0.10
CA VAL A 71 1.35 14.67 -0.66
C VAL A 71 1.42 13.24 -0.12
N THR A 72 0.28 12.56 -0.10
CA THR A 72 0.16 11.18 0.37
C THR A 72 -0.52 10.29 -0.66
N VAL A 73 -0.25 8.99 -0.54
CA VAL A 73 -1.06 7.94 -1.15
C VAL A 73 -1.78 7.19 -0.04
N TRP A 74 -3.07 6.96 -0.27
CA TRP A 74 -3.93 6.18 0.61
C TRP A 74 -4.43 4.93 -0.09
N TRP A 75 -4.45 3.84 0.65
CA TRP A 75 -5.21 2.67 0.27
C TRP A 75 -6.70 2.94 0.49
N MET A 76 -7.52 2.72 -0.54
CA MET A 76 -8.95 2.51 -0.36
C MET A 76 -9.24 1.08 -0.84
N VAL A 77 -9.51 0.20 0.09
CA VAL A 77 -9.75 -1.22 -0.14
C VAL A 77 -11.24 -1.49 -0.04
N VAL A 78 -11.81 -2.10 -1.08
CA VAL A 78 -13.16 -2.64 -1.05
C VAL A 78 -13.06 -4.16 -0.96
N ASN A 79 -13.33 -4.70 0.21
CA ASN A 79 -13.30 -6.13 0.47
C ASN A 79 -14.42 -6.86 -0.30
N PRO A 80 -14.32 -8.17 -0.56
CA PRO A 80 -15.33 -8.90 -1.33
C PRO A 80 -16.73 -8.91 -0.75
N ASP A 81 -16.87 -8.71 0.55
CA ASP A 81 -18.16 -8.57 1.25
C ASP A 81 -18.79 -7.18 1.10
N GLY A 82 -18.08 -6.22 0.50
CA GLY A 82 -18.47 -4.84 0.30
C GLY A 82 -18.03 -3.89 1.41
N GLY A 83 -17.32 -4.38 2.42
CA GLY A 83 -16.67 -3.54 3.43
C GLY A 83 -15.57 -2.67 2.84
N VAL A 84 -15.40 -1.46 3.35
CA VAL A 84 -14.41 -0.48 2.86
C VAL A 84 -13.47 -0.09 3.97
N ALA A 85 -12.17 -0.26 3.74
CA ALA A 85 -11.10 0.23 4.59
C ALA A 85 -10.28 1.31 3.86
N VAL A 86 -9.96 2.39 4.56
CA VAL A 86 -9.09 3.46 4.06
C VAL A 86 -7.90 3.58 5.01
N LEU A 87 -6.70 3.36 4.49
CA LEU A 87 -5.46 3.20 5.26
C LEU A 87 -4.35 4.04 4.64
N TYR A 88 -3.46 4.57 5.48
CA TYR A 88 -2.27 5.27 5.01
C TYR A 88 -1.33 4.31 4.27
N ALA A 89 -0.73 4.77 3.16
CA ALA A 89 0.21 3.97 2.39
C ALA A 89 1.62 4.57 2.36
N ALA A 90 1.75 5.83 1.94
CA ALA A 90 3.02 6.53 1.81
C ALA A 90 2.79 8.05 1.75
N GLY A 91 3.82 8.84 2.01
CA GLY A 91 3.74 10.29 1.83
C GLY A 91 5.10 10.98 1.96
N HIS A 92 5.27 12.09 1.25
CA HIS A 92 6.43 12.97 1.36
C HIS A 92 6.13 14.36 0.80
N VAL A 93 7.11 15.25 0.89
CA VAL A 93 7.03 16.59 0.27
C VAL A 93 7.51 16.49 -1.17
N ILE A 94 6.75 17.08 -2.10
CA ILE A 94 7.05 17.07 -3.53
C ILE A 94 8.18 18.06 -3.80
N ASP A 95 9.17 17.61 -4.57
CA ASP A 95 10.28 18.45 -5.02
C ASP A 95 9.92 19.35 -6.22
N ASP A 96 10.90 20.10 -6.70
CA ASP A 96 10.70 21.07 -7.82
C ASP A 96 10.36 20.41 -9.15
N SER A 97 10.49 19.09 -9.28
CA SER A 97 10.10 18.38 -10.51
C SER A 97 8.59 18.23 -10.68
N GLY A 98 7.81 18.34 -9.60
CA GLY A 98 6.38 18.07 -9.59
C GLY A 98 6.04 16.60 -9.88
N THR A 99 7.03 15.70 -9.76
CA THR A 99 6.86 14.25 -9.93
C THR A 99 7.07 13.53 -8.62
N ALA A 100 6.48 12.35 -8.47
CA ALA A 100 6.69 11.52 -7.29
C ALA A 100 6.63 10.03 -7.60
N GLU A 101 7.37 9.27 -6.80
CA GLU A 101 7.30 7.82 -6.73
C GLU A 101 6.87 7.42 -5.32
N PHE A 102 5.84 6.59 -5.23
CA PHE A 102 5.33 6.04 -3.99
C PHE A 102 5.35 4.51 -4.04
N GLY A 103 5.53 3.89 -2.90
CA GLY A 103 5.45 2.46 -2.74
C GLY A 103 5.05 2.09 -1.32
N GLY A 104 4.38 0.95 -1.16
CA GLY A 104 3.94 0.47 0.13
C GLY A 104 3.52 -0.99 0.09
N TYR A 105 3.35 -1.56 1.28
CA TYR A 105 2.85 -2.90 1.50
C TYR A 105 1.77 -2.85 2.58
N LEU A 106 0.68 -3.56 2.34
CA LEU A 106 -0.41 -3.75 3.29
C LEU A 106 -0.65 -5.24 3.49
N GLN A 107 -0.47 -5.72 4.71
CA GLN A 107 -0.70 -7.11 5.07
C GLN A 107 -2.19 -7.35 5.32
N VAL A 108 -2.66 -8.57 5.05
CA VAL A 108 -4.01 -8.99 5.44
C VAL A 108 -4.16 -8.92 6.96
N GLY A 109 -5.20 -8.23 7.42
CA GLY A 109 -5.49 -8.01 8.85
C GLY A 109 -4.79 -6.80 9.47
N ASP A 110 -3.86 -6.15 8.76
CA ASP A 110 -3.25 -4.90 9.27
C ASP A 110 -4.26 -3.76 9.28
N SER A 111 -4.23 -3.02 10.39
CA SER A 111 -4.93 -1.75 10.56
C SER A 111 -3.93 -0.73 11.11
N ASP A 112 -3.80 0.42 10.47
CA ASP A 112 -2.85 1.45 10.89
C ASP A 112 -3.40 2.47 11.88
N GLY A 113 -4.57 2.21 12.43
CA GLY A 113 -5.24 3.10 13.40
C GLY A 113 -5.87 4.37 12.79
N TYR A 114 -5.69 4.62 11.49
CA TYR A 114 -6.31 5.72 10.75
C TYR A 114 -7.42 5.23 9.81
N ALA A 115 -7.80 3.97 9.93
CA ALA A 115 -8.81 3.37 9.09
C ALA A 115 -10.14 4.14 9.18
N MET A 116 -10.62 4.58 8.03
CA MET A 116 -11.96 5.12 7.83
C MET A 116 -12.75 4.16 6.96
N GLY A 117 -14.01 4.00 7.25
CA GLY A 117 -14.88 3.11 6.48
C GLY A 117 -15.66 2.17 7.37
N THR A 118 -16.22 1.13 6.78
CA THR A 118 -16.97 0.08 7.50
C THR A 118 -16.04 -1.00 8.04
N ASP A 119 -14.87 -1.18 7.39
CA ASP A 119 -13.81 -2.10 7.79
C ASP A 119 -12.59 -1.35 8.28
N THR A 120 -11.73 -2.03 9.00
CA THR A 120 -10.48 -1.47 9.54
C THR A 120 -9.23 -2.04 8.88
N SER A 121 -9.38 -3.04 7.99
CA SER A 121 -8.25 -3.78 7.41
C SER A 121 -8.55 -4.30 6.01
N LEU A 122 -7.48 -4.71 5.32
CA LEU A 122 -7.55 -5.60 4.16
C LEU A 122 -7.88 -7.01 4.65
N GLU A 123 -8.98 -7.62 4.20
CA GLU A 123 -9.39 -8.96 4.62
C GLU A 123 -9.02 -10.04 3.61
N ASP A 124 -9.11 -9.73 2.31
CA ASP A 124 -8.76 -10.63 1.21
C ASP A 124 -7.93 -9.91 0.15
N ALA A 125 -6.63 -10.15 0.16
CA ALA A 125 -5.69 -9.52 -0.77
C ALA A 125 -5.92 -9.92 -2.25
N LEU A 126 -6.43 -11.12 -2.49
CA LEU A 126 -6.66 -11.63 -3.84
C LEU A 126 -8.02 -11.19 -4.40
N GLY A 127 -9.03 -11.02 -3.55
CA GLY A 127 -10.40 -10.70 -3.95
C GLY A 127 -10.78 -9.21 -3.86
N ALA A 128 -10.03 -8.40 -3.12
CA ALA A 128 -10.37 -6.99 -2.92
C ALA A 128 -10.17 -6.14 -4.19
N THR A 129 -11.04 -5.15 -4.39
CA THR A 129 -10.76 -4.03 -5.29
C THR A 129 -9.97 -2.97 -4.54
N VAL A 130 -8.89 -2.47 -5.14
CA VAL A 130 -7.97 -1.53 -4.50
C VAL A 130 -7.87 -0.25 -5.30
N PHE A 131 -8.08 0.87 -4.63
CA PHE A 131 -7.79 2.19 -5.17
C PHE A 131 -6.56 2.75 -4.45
N LEU A 132 -5.68 3.41 -5.19
CA LEU A 132 -4.60 4.23 -4.68
C LEU A 132 -4.99 5.68 -4.90
N VAL A 133 -5.25 6.40 -3.83
CA VAL A 133 -5.72 7.79 -3.88
C VAL A 133 -4.56 8.72 -3.52
N VAL A 134 -4.17 9.59 -4.45
CA VAL A 134 -3.15 10.63 -4.23
C VAL A 134 -3.84 11.86 -3.69
N ARG A 135 -3.45 12.27 -2.47
CA ARG A 135 -4.03 13.40 -1.75
C ARG A 135 -3.00 14.47 -1.46
N ASP A 136 -3.34 15.71 -1.78
CA ASP A 136 -2.58 16.90 -1.43
C ASP A 136 -3.05 17.46 -0.09
N HIS A 137 -2.11 17.73 0.80
CA HIS A 137 -2.31 18.35 2.12
C HIS A 137 -1.90 19.84 2.14
N GLY A 138 -1.64 20.42 0.96
CA GLY A 138 -1.16 21.79 0.81
C GLY A 138 0.33 21.97 1.10
N PRO A 139 0.80 23.22 1.16
CA PRO A 139 2.20 23.54 1.39
C PRO A 139 2.75 22.88 2.65
N ALA A 140 3.92 22.26 2.53
CA ALA A 140 4.60 21.60 3.64
C ALA A 140 4.91 22.59 4.76
N LYS A 141 4.47 22.30 5.98
CA LYS A 141 4.71 23.16 7.15
C LYS A 141 5.95 22.67 7.91
N PRO A 142 6.99 23.51 8.03
CA PRO A 142 8.21 23.14 8.76
C PRO A 142 7.92 22.59 10.17
N GLY A 143 8.47 21.42 10.48
CA GLY A 143 8.26 20.74 11.77
C GLY A 143 6.91 20.05 11.95
N MET A 144 6.02 20.08 10.94
CA MET A 144 4.67 19.50 11.01
C MET A 144 4.36 18.55 9.85
N VAL A 145 5.31 18.30 8.94
CA VAL A 145 5.10 17.45 7.75
C VAL A 145 4.61 16.07 8.15
N GLU A 146 5.22 15.45 9.15
CA GLU A 146 4.81 14.14 9.65
C GLU A 146 3.33 14.11 10.06
N GLN A 147 2.87 15.15 10.75
CA GLN A 147 1.46 15.27 11.14
C GLN A 147 0.56 15.53 9.93
N GLN A 148 1.01 16.35 8.95
CA GLN A 148 0.25 16.61 7.74
C GLN A 148 -0.02 15.33 6.97
N ILE A 149 1.01 14.53 6.71
CA ILE A 149 0.89 13.34 5.87
C ILE A 149 0.11 12.19 6.52
N HIS A 150 0.00 12.16 7.86
CA HIS A 150 -0.76 11.13 8.58
C HIS A 150 -2.22 11.53 8.90
N THR A 151 -2.76 12.55 8.25
CA THR A 151 -4.12 13.05 8.53
C THR A 151 -5.03 12.82 7.32
N PHE A 152 -5.76 11.70 7.24
CA PHE A 152 -6.71 11.45 6.15
C PHE A 152 -8.01 12.25 6.29
N GLY A 153 -8.71 12.06 7.40
CA GLY A 153 -10.09 12.53 7.56
C GLY A 153 -10.21 13.95 8.05
N VAL A 154 -9.12 14.52 8.49
CA VAL A 154 -9.14 15.82 9.18
C VAL A 154 -8.05 16.69 8.58
N CYS A 155 -8.31 17.17 7.37
CA CYS A 155 -7.67 18.40 6.93
C CYS A 155 -8.20 19.54 7.81
N ASN A 156 -8.11 19.32 9.13
CA ASN A 156 -8.73 20.16 10.12
C ASN A 156 -7.76 21.26 10.53
N PRO A 157 -8.11 22.52 10.27
CA PRO A 157 -7.31 23.67 10.71
C PRO A 157 -7.09 23.72 12.23
N SER A 158 -7.91 23.02 13.02
CA SER A 158 -7.78 23.02 14.49
C SER A 158 -6.61 22.19 15.02
N THR A 159 -6.05 21.27 14.24
CA THR A 159 -4.90 20.44 14.65
C THR A 159 -3.56 21.02 14.22
N LEU A 160 -3.55 21.91 13.22
CA LEU A 160 -2.35 22.60 12.76
C LEU A 160 -2.53 24.12 12.94
N PRO A 161 -1.67 24.79 13.72
CA PRO A 161 -1.74 26.24 13.87
C PRO A 161 -1.56 26.96 12.53
N GLY A 162 -2.49 27.78 12.12
CA GLY A 162 -2.44 28.57 10.89
C GLY A 162 -3.52 28.22 9.89
N GLU A 163 -3.38 28.61 8.65
CA GLU A 163 -4.39 28.60 7.60
C GLU A 163 -5.15 27.29 7.37
N PRO A 164 -6.38 27.35 6.83
CA PRO A 164 -7.17 26.15 6.56
C PRO A 164 -6.37 25.24 5.60
N LEU A 165 -6.13 24.00 6.05
CA LEU A 165 -5.57 22.97 5.19
C LEU A 165 -6.67 22.52 4.23
N SER A 166 -6.49 22.77 2.97
CA SER A 166 -7.30 22.16 1.93
C SER A 166 -6.68 20.82 1.59
N CYS A 167 -7.20 19.71 2.11
CA CYS A 167 -6.85 18.43 1.53
C CYS A 167 -7.73 18.21 0.30
N THR A 168 -7.09 17.83 -0.78
CA THR A 168 -7.76 17.54 -2.05
C THR A 168 -7.27 16.21 -2.59
N ASP A 169 -8.20 15.33 -2.90
CA ASP A 169 -7.88 14.14 -3.67
C ASP A 169 -7.64 14.57 -5.12
N LEU A 170 -6.40 14.45 -5.56
CA LEU A 170 -5.96 14.92 -6.87
C LEU A 170 -6.08 13.85 -7.95
N GLN A 171 -5.65 12.65 -7.62
CA GLN A 171 -5.44 11.58 -8.59
C GLN A 171 -5.83 10.24 -7.97
N MET A 172 -6.14 9.28 -8.84
CA MET A 172 -6.52 7.94 -8.40
C MET A 172 -6.13 6.89 -9.44
N SER A 173 -5.75 5.72 -8.99
CA SER A 173 -5.71 4.51 -9.82
C SER A 173 -6.56 3.41 -9.21
N MET A 174 -7.12 2.53 -10.06
CA MET A 174 -7.99 1.43 -9.63
C MET A 174 -7.43 0.09 -10.12
N HIS A 175 -7.37 -0.87 -9.23
CA HIS A 175 -6.93 -2.24 -9.48
C HIS A 175 -8.06 -3.22 -9.11
N THR A 176 -8.71 -3.75 -10.11
CA THR A 176 -9.70 -4.81 -9.93
C THR A 176 -9.04 -6.18 -9.94
N VAL A 177 -9.73 -7.18 -9.44
CA VAL A 177 -9.36 -8.59 -9.61
C VAL A 177 -9.43 -8.94 -11.08
N ALA A 178 -8.39 -9.58 -11.61
CA ALA A 178 -8.45 -10.14 -12.96
C ALA A 178 -9.53 -11.24 -13.01
N GLY A 179 -10.53 -11.04 -13.87
CA GLY A 179 -11.61 -12.00 -14.07
C GLY A 179 -11.12 -13.26 -14.82
#